data_58a8cdefb4d2fdc94f5c52240e94627f
#
_entry.id   58a8cdefb4d2fdc94f5c52240e94627f
#
_cell.length_a   1.000
_cell.length_b   1.000
_cell.length_c   1.000
_cell.angle_alpha   90.00
_cell.angle_beta   90.00
_cell.angle_gamma   90.00
#
_symmetry.space_group_name_H-M   'P 1'
#
loop_
_entity.id
_entity.type
_entity.pdbx_description
1 polymer ?
#
loop_
_entity_poly.entity_id
_entity_poly.type
_entity_poly.pdbx_seq_one_letter_code
_entity_poly.pdbx_strand_id
1 'polypeptide(L)'
;MRYTRQQLISTLSRFVPAEAREIGKRAGLLGLSVCLPLCMYGDAADCWFTGGETGGVSYKEKGRTWHTLSSAEGFVEEGTASWYGDDFDGKPTASGEIYDQDAATCAHKILPLQTRIRVTNLRNGRSVVLRVNDRGPFVAHRVVDLSRTGARRLGIENSGITRVRIQALP
;
A
#
# COMPACT_ATOMS: atom_id res chain seq x y z
N MET A 1 6.66 30.42 -22.70
CA MET A 1 7.06 31.40 -21.66
C MET A 1 7.67 30.61 -20.50
N ARG A 2 8.95 30.85 -20.18
CA ARG A 2 9.64 30.14 -19.08
C ARG A 2 9.55 31.01 -17.82
N TYR A 3 8.86 30.52 -16.80
CA TYR A 3 8.83 31.19 -15.49
C TYR A 3 10.12 30.94 -14.73
N THR A 4 10.68 31.98 -14.09
CA THR A 4 11.88 31.89 -13.26
C THR A 4 11.53 31.31 -11.88
N ARG A 5 12.50 30.64 -11.25
CA ARG A 5 12.38 29.98 -9.94
C ARG A 5 11.82 30.87 -8.82
N GLN A 6 12.08 32.17 -8.89
CA GLN A 6 11.59 33.16 -7.92
C GLN A 6 10.10 33.49 -8.06
N GLN A 7 9.55 33.41 -9.26
CA GLN A 7 8.10 33.64 -9.48
C GLN A 7 7.23 32.48 -8.99
N LEU A 8 7.74 31.25 -9.01
CA LEU A 8 7.05 30.08 -8.47
C LEU A 8 6.94 30.12 -6.93
N ILE A 9 7.97 30.61 -6.24
CA ILE A 9 7.98 30.67 -4.77
C ILE A 9 6.99 31.69 -4.24
N SER A 10 6.78 32.80 -4.93
CA SER A 10 5.84 33.86 -4.51
C SER A 10 4.37 33.46 -4.68
N THR A 11 4.07 32.54 -5.61
CA THR A 11 2.69 32.09 -5.87
C THR A 11 2.25 31.02 -4.88
N LEU A 12 3.18 30.18 -4.41
CA LEU A 12 2.89 29.10 -3.45
C LEU A 12 2.66 29.61 -2.01
N SER A 13 3.18 30.80 -1.65
CA SER A 13 3.00 31.36 -0.30
C SER A 13 1.58 31.86 -0.02
N ARG A 14 0.71 31.98 -1.02
CA ARG A 14 -0.67 32.47 -0.85
C ARG A 14 -1.70 31.39 -0.51
N PHE A 15 -1.32 30.10 -0.57
CA PHE A 15 -2.26 28.98 -0.37
C PHE A 15 -2.02 28.15 0.90
N VAL A 16 -1.13 28.59 1.81
CA VAL A 16 -0.91 27.90 3.09
C VAL A 16 -1.81 28.52 4.15
N PRO A 17 -2.72 27.77 4.76
CA PRO A 17 -3.58 28.25 5.86
C PRO A 17 -2.75 28.78 7.01
N ALA A 18 -3.26 29.80 7.71
CA ALA A 18 -2.55 30.52 8.79
C ALA A 18 -2.10 29.62 9.95
N GLU A 19 -2.81 28.53 10.19
CA GLU A 19 -2.51 27.54 11.26
C GLU A 19 -1.22 26.75 11.05
N ALA A 20 -0.78 26.57 9.80
CA ALA A 20 0.46 25.87 9.49
C ALA A 20 1.73 26.73 9.74
N ARG A 21 1.59 28.04 9.99
CA ARG A 21 2.72 28.95 10.19
C ARG A 21 3.23 29.01 11.64
N GLU A 22 2.43 28.61 12.62
CA GLU A 22 2.79 28.67 14.04
C GLU A 22 3.57 27.45 14.52
N ILE A 23 3.44 26.28 13.88
CA ILE A 23 4.11 25.04 14.31
C ILE A 23 5.63 25.10 14.07
N GLY A 24 6.09 25.90 13.11
CA GLY A 24 7.53 26.01 12.77
C GLY A 24 8.39 26.81 13.73
N LYS A 25 7.81 27.55 14.72
CA LYS A 25 8.57 28.45 15.59
C LYS A 25 8.88 27.91 16.98
N ARG A 26 8.42 26.72 17.35
CA ARG A 26 8.62 26.12 18.69
C ARG A 26 9.42 24.83 18.74
N ALA A 27 9.92 24.32 17.62
CA ALA A 27 10.80 23.15 17.61
C ALA A 27 12.26 23.60 17.53
N GLY A 28 12.80 24.05 18.66
CA GLY A 28 14.23 24.14 18.89
C GLY A 28 14.79 22.75 19.21
N LEU A 29 15.86 22.40 18.49
CA LEU A 29 16.85 21.38 18.78
C LEU A 29 16.32 20.02 19.29
N LEU A 30 15.99 19.13 18.39
CA LEU A 30 16.33 17.70 18.45
C LEU A 30 16.05 17.14 17.05
N GLY A 31 17.07 16.56 16.42
CA GLY A 31 17.07 16.20 15.01
C GLY A 31 16.00 15.17 14.61
N LEU A 32 14.90 15.67 14.10
CA LEU A 32 13.94 14.88 13.35
C LEU A 32 14.13 15.25 11.88
N SER A 33 14.86 14.41 11.16
CA SER A 33 14.92 14.41 9.71
C SER A 33 13.54 14.09 9.17
N VAL A 34 12.76 15.12 8.90
CA VAL A 34 11.50 14.98 8.16
C VAL A 34 11.88 14.76 6.70
N CYS A 35 12.00 13.50 6.31
CA CYS A 35 12.12 13.12 4.93
C CYS A 35 10.76 13.34 4.25
N LEU A 36 10.58 14.53 3.65
CA LEU A 36 9.50 14.79 2.72
C LEU A 36 9.77 13.98 1.45
N PRO A 37 8.96 12.98 1.09
CA PRO A 37 9.09 12.36 -0.23
C PRO A 37 8.66 13.38 -1.28
N LEU A 38 9.62 13.80 -2.09
CA LEU A 38 9.39 14.59 -3.29
C LEU A 38 8.69 13.70 -4.33
N CYS A 39 7.38 13.57 -4.26
CA CYS A 39 6.57 13.01 -5.34
C CYS A 39 6.51 14.01 -6.49
N MET A 40 7.48 13.94 -7.40
CA MET A 40 7.43 14.61 -8.70
C MET A 40 6.96 13.60 -9.75
N TYR A 41 5.83 13.93 -10.37
CA TYR A 41 5.25 13.37 -11.60
C TYR A 41 4.56 12.01 -11.53
N GLY A 42 3.25 12.06 -11.65
CA GLY A 42 2.33 10.98 -11.97
C GLY A 42 1.13 10.97 -11.04
N ASP A 43 -0.05 11.11 -11.61
CA ASP A 43 -1.39 11.20 -10.99
C ASP A 43 -1.49 10.69 -9.55
N ALA A 44 -1.45 11.64 -8.62
CA ALA A 44 -1.41 11.41 -7.18
C ALA A 44 -2.82 11.22 -6.61
N ALA A 45 -3.60 10.30 -7.16
CA ALA A 45 -5.00 10.22 -6.72
C ALA A 45 -5.32 9.06 -5.76
N ASP A 46 -4.43 8.10 -5.49
CA ASP A 46 -4.96 6.87 -4.89
C ASP A 46 -4.14 6.12 -3.84
N CYS A 47 -3.08 6.70 -3.24
CA CYS A 47 -2.36 6.00 -2.18
C CYS A 47 -2.23 6.86 -0.91
N TRP A 48 -3.08 6.61 0.07
CA TRP A 48 -2.88 7.06 1.45
C TRP A 48 -2.14 5.97 2.22
N PHE A 49 -0.84 6.16 2.42
CA PHE A 49 0.00 5.30 3.25
C PHE A 49 0.29 6.00 4.57
N THR A 50 -0.11 5.39 5.67
CA THR A 50 0.23 5.85 7.01
C THR A 50 0.88 4.69 7.78
N GLY A 51 2.17 4.86 8.12
CA GLY A 51 2.90 4.01 9.06
C GLY A 51 3.74 2.91 8.41
N GLY A 52 4.91 2.70 8.94
CA GLY A 52 5.86 1.64 8.65
C GLY A 52 7.26 2.15 8.31
N GLU A 53 8.26 1.73 9.09
CA GLU A 53 9.66 1.99 8.78
C GLU A 53 10.16 1.08 7.67
N THR A 54 10.87 1.63 6.68
CA THR A 54 11.56 0.85 5.65
C THR A 54 12.85 0.29 6.21
N GLY A 55 12.89 -0.99 6.49
CA GLY A 55 14.06 -1.69 7.06
C GLY A 55 14.01 -3.20 6.86
N GLY A 56 13.07 -3.65 6.06
CA GLY A 56 12.88 -5.06 5.74
C GLY A 56 13.81 -5.58 4.63
N VAL A 57 13.46 -6.70 4.05
CA VAL A 57 14.20 -7.38 2.98
C VAL A 57 13.92 -6.72 1.63
N SER A 58 14.98 -6.56 0.81
CA SER A 58 14.83 -6.10 -0.56
C SER A 58 14.70 -7.29 -1.52
N TYR A 59 13.83 -7.17 -2.50
CA TYR A 59 13.69 -8.15 -3.57
C TYR A 59 13.51 -7.46 -4.94
N LYS A 60 13.84 -8.16 -6.03
CA LYS A 60 13.69 -7.65 -7.39
C LYS A 60 12.58 -8.38 -8.11
N GLU A 61 11.70 -7.62 -8.76
CA GLU A 61 10.65 -8.16 -9.59
C GLU A 61 10.33 -7.20 -10.73
N LYS A 62 10.21 -7.74 -11.96
CA LYS A 62 9.93 -6.98 -13.20
C LYS A 62 10.85 -5.77 -13.39
N GLY A 63 12.15 -5.93 -13.09
CA GLY A 63 13.17 -4.88 -13.25
C GLY A 63 13.13 -3.78 -12.19
N ARG A 64 12.27 -3.88 -11.16
CA ARG A 64 12.20 -2.94 -10.03
C ARG A 64 12.66 -3.60 -8.75
N THR A 65 13.33 -2.82 -7.91
CA THR A 65 13.67 -3.24 -6.54
C THR A 65 12.55 -2.77 -5.61
N TRP A 66 12.07 -3.69 -4.80
CA TRP A 66 11.06 -3.47 -3.77
C TRP A 66 11.70 -3.64 -2.40
N HIS A 67 11.28 -2.80 -1.44
CA HIS A 67 11.72 -2.88 -0.04
C HIS A 67 10.50 -3.21 0.81
N THR A 68 10.58 -4.28 1.57
CA THR A 68 9.51 -4.63 2.51
C THR A 68 9.62 -3.77 3.76
N LEU A 69 8.52 -3.63 4.48
CA LEU A 69 8.51 -3.02 5.79
C LEU A 69 9.18 -3.95 6.81
N SER A 70 9.80 -3.40 7.84
CA SER A 70 10.31 -4.15 8.99
C SER A 70 9.19 -4.59 9.93
N SER A 71 8.12 -3.80 10.00
CA SER A 71 6.93 -4.05 10.81
C SER A 71 5.68 -3.69 10.01
N ALA A 72 4.56 -4.35 10.32
CA ALA A 72 3.25 -4.03 9.79
C ALA A 72 2.41 -3.19 10.77
N GLU A 73 2.95 -2.83 11.92
CA GLU A 73 2.22 -2.09 12.95
C GLU A 73 1.67 -0.77 12.41
N GLY A 74 0.39 -0.52 12.65
CA GLY A 74 -0.29 0.69 12.20
C GLY A 74 -0.50 0.81 10.69
N PHE A 75 -0.13 -0.22 9.91
CA PHE A 75 -0.27 -0.17 8.45
C PHE A 75 -1.72 -0.08 8.01
N VAL A 76 -2.03 0.94 7.23
CA VAL A 76 -3.32 1.13 6.55
C VAL A 76 -3.05 1.60 5.12
N GLU A 77 -3.69 0.97 4.14
CA GLU A 77 -3.58 1.34 2.73
C GLU A 77 -4.95 1.21 2.05
N GLU A 78 -5.26 2.11 1.11
CA GLU A 78 -6.42 2.01 0.24
C GLU A 78 -6.00 1.89 -1.21
N GLY A 79 -6.70 1.05 -1.96
CA GLY A 79 -6.41 0.85 -3.37
C GLY A 79 -7.34 -0.19 -4.00
N THR A 80 -6.93 -0.72 -5.14
CA THR A 80 -7.69 -1.74 -5.85
C THR A 80 -7.19 -3.13 -5.44
N ALA A 81 -8.12 -4.01 -5.05
CA ALA A 81 -7.88 -5.43 -4.90
C ALA A 81 -8.27 -6.18 -6.16
N SER A 82 -7.56 -7.28 -6.45
CA SER A 82 -8.01 -8.33 -7.35
C SER A 82 -7.82 -9.70 -6.68
N TRP A 83 -7.98 -10.79 -7.42
CA TRP A 83 -7.73 -12.12 -6.92
C TRP A 83 -7.04 -12.98 -7.98
N TYR A 84 -6.35 -14.02 -7.53
CA TYR A 84 -5.67 -14.97 -8.40
C TYR A 84 -6.67 -15.84 -9.15
N GLY A 85 -6.44 -16.07 -10.43
CA GLY A 85 -7.15 -17.07 -11.20
C GLY A 85 -6.75 -18.50 -10.84
N ASP A 86 -7.49 -19.48 -11.36
CA ASP A 86 -7.26 -20.90 -11.11
C ASP A 86 -5.86 -21.38 -11.57
N ASP A 87 -5.23 -20.67 -12.50
CA ASP A 87 -3.90 -21.00 -13.05
C ASP A 87 -2.75 -20.95 -12.04
N PHE A 88 -2.97 -20.39 -10.87
CA PHE A 88 -1.94 -20.23 -9.82
C PHE A 88 -2.01 -21.33 -8.75
N ASP A 89 -3.08 -22.10 -8.69
CA ASP A 89 -3.25 -23.18 -7.72
C ASP A 89 -2.14 -24.22 -7.82
N GLY A 90 -1.60 -24.64 -6.69
CA GLY A 90 -0.49 -25.60 -6.65
C GLY A 90 0.91 -25.02 -6.94
N LYS A 91 1.06 -23.71 -7.23
CA LYS A 91 2.36 -23.09 -7.47
C LYS A 91 2.99 -22.55 -6.17
N PRO A 92 4.34 -22.51 -6.07
CA PRO A 92 5.01 -21.96 -4.90
C PRO A 92 4.80 -20.45 -4.81
N THR A 93 4.58 -19.95 -3.60
CA THR A 93 4.48 -18.54 -3.23
C THR A 93 5.84 -18.00 -2.77
N ALA A 94 5.93 -16.67 -2.58
CA ALA A 94 7.14 -16.02 -2.07
C ALA A 94 7.50 -16.44 -0.62
N SER A 95 6.56 -16.99 0.15
CA SER A 95 6.85 -17.55 1.48
C SER A 95 7.41 -18.97 1.43
N GLY A 96 7.44 -19.62 0.25
CA GLY A 96 7.81 -21.02 0.07
C GLY A 96 6.63 -22.00 0.25
N GLU A 97 5.46 -21.52 0.62
CA GLU A 97 4.23 -22.32 0.68
C GLU A 97 3.71 -22.61 -0.72
N ILE A 98 2.98 -23.71 -0.88
CA ILE A 98 2.21 -23.95 -2.10
C ILE A 98 0.92 -23.12 -2.00
N TYR A 99 0.61 -22.38 -3.06
CA TYR A 99 -0.63 -21.62 -3.14
C TYR A 99 -1.82 -22.58 -3.16
N ASP A 100 -2.73 -22.34 -2.25
CA ASP A 100 -4.03 -23.00 -2.13
C ASP A 100 -5.12 -21.94 -2.28
N GLN A 101 -5.91 -22.04 -3.35
CA GLN A 101 -6.98 -21.08 -3.63
C GLN A 101 -8.10 -21.08 -2.58
N ASP A 102 -8.25 -22.16 -1.80
CA ASP A 102 -9.24 -22.28 -0.75
C ASP A 102 -8.74 -21.80 0.62
N ALA A 103 -7.45 -21.54 0.75
CA ALA A 103 -6.85 -20.93 1.93
C ALA A 103 -7.16 -19.41 2.01
N ALA A 104 -7.18 -18.86 3.23
CA ALA A 104 -7.40 -17.43 3.47
C ALA A 104 -6.07 -16.64 3.38
N THR A 105 -5.52 -16.50 2.17
CA THR A 105 -4.23 -15.89 1.90
C THR A 105 -4.30 -14.77 0.87
N CYS A 106 -3.22 -13.99 0.75
CA CYS A 106 -3.13 -12.91 -0.22
C CYS A 106 -1.66 -12.56 -0.53
N ALA A 107 -1.44 -11.83 -1.65
CA ALA A 107 -0.18 -11.19 -1.96
C ALA A 107 -0.19 -9.70 -1.63
N HIS A 108 0.94 -9.21 -1.11
CA HIS A 108 1.18 -7.80 -0.89
C HIS A 108 2.65 -7.44 -1.19
N LYS A 109 2.86 -6.22 -1.76
CA LYS A 109 4.19 -5.80 -2.24
C LYS A 109 5.20 -5.64 -1.11
N ILE A 110 4.83 -4.95 -0.03
CA ILE A 110 5.78 -4.46 0.98
C ILE A 110 5.51 -4.97 2.40
N LEU A 111 4.33 -5.49 2.72
CA LEU A 111 4.07 -6.05 4.05
C LEU A 111 4.98 -7.25 4.33
N PRO A 112 5.46 -7.43 5.57
CA PRO A 112 6.15 -8.66 5.96
C PRO A 112 5.31 -9.90 5.63
N LEU A 113 5.96 -10.98 5.20
CA LEU A 113 5.27 -12.26 5.05
C LEU A 113 4.74 -12.72 6.42
N GLN A 114 3.65 -13.48 6.41
CA GLN A 114 2.89 -13.95 7.56
C GLN A 114 2.07 -12.87 8.30
N THR A 115 2.14 -11.60 7.85
CA THR A 115 1.28 -10.54 8.39
C THR A 115 -0.19 -10.89 8.17
N ARG A 116 -1.00 -10.76 9.20
CA ARG A 116 -2.46 -10.84 9.10
C ARG A 116 -3.01 -9.46 8.78
N ILE A 117 -3.85 -9.38 7.76
CA ILE A 117 -4.49 -8.14 7.35
C ILE A 117 -6.01 -8.29 7.32
N ARG A 118 -6.72 -7.24 7.68
CA ARG A 118 -8.15 -7.09 7.38
C ARG A 118 -8.29 -6.34 6.06
N VAL A 119 -8.94 -6.94 5.10
CA VAL A 119 -9.30 -6.31 3.83
C VAL A 119 -10.79 -5.99 3.86
N THR A 120 -11.15 -4.74 3.67
CA THR A 120 -12.53 -4.26 3.67
C THR A 120 -12.89 -3.74 2.28
N ASN A 121 -13.93 -4.29 1.68
CA ASN A 121 -14.48 -3.82 0.41
C ASN A 121 -15.28 -2.53 0.64
N LEU A 122 -14.81 -1.42 0.09
CA LEU A 122 -15.42 -0.10 0.29
C LEU A 122 -16.76 0.08 -0.45
N ARG A 123 -17.11 -0.84 -1.37
CA ARG A 123 -18.38 -0.78 -2.09
C ARG A 123 -19.54 -1.46 -1.37
N ASN A 124 -19.27 -2.55 -0.64
CA ASN A 124 -20.32 -3.35 -0.01
C ASN A 124 -20.15 -3.53 1.51
N GLY A 125 -19.07 -2.97 2.09
CA GLY A 125 -18.78 -3.03 3.53
C GLY A 125 -18.30 -4.39 4.05
N ARG A 126 -18.23 -5.44 3.21
CA ARG A 126 -17.74 -6.77 3.63
C ARG A 126 -16.26 -6.71 3.96
N SER A 127 -15.84 -7.48 4.94
CA SER A 127 -14.42 -7.60 5.29
C SER A 127 -14.02 -9.05 5.48
N VAL A 128 -12.73 -9.32 5.25
CA VAL A 128 -12.12 -10.63 5.43
C VAL A 128 -10.74 -10.45 6.05
N VAL A 129 -10.33 -11.38 6.91
CA VAL A 129 -8.96 -11.45 7.44
C VAL A 129 -8.20 -12.48 6.61
N LEU A 130 -7.04 -12.05 6.08
CA LEU A 130 -6.17 -12.85 5.24
C LEU A 130 -4.73 -12.78 5.78
N ARG A 131 -3.93 -13.78 5.44
CA ARG A 131 -2.50 -13.82 5.73
C ARG A 131 -1.70 -13.54 4.47
N VAL A 132 -0.74 -12.64 4.56
CA VAL A 132 0.19 -12.34 3.47
C VAL A 132 1.20 -13.47 3.36
N ASN A 133 1.17 -14.26 2.27
CA ASN A 133 2.12 -15.32 2.01
C ASN A 133 2.83 -15.19 0.66
N ASP A 134 2.48 -14.16 -0.12
CA ASP A 134 3.06 -13.97 -1.44
C ASP A 134 3.40 -12.50 -1.73
N ARG A 135 4.14 -12.25 -2.82
CA ARG A 135 4.54 -10.95 -3.31
C ARG A 135 3.75 -10.54 -4.54
N GLY A 136 3.39 -9.27 -4.61
CA GLY A 136 2.56 -8.67 -5.65
C GLY A 136 1.41 -7.86 -5.04
N PRO A 137 0.50 -7.37 -5.85
CA PRO A 137 0.45 -7.39 -7.32
C PRO A 137 1.48 -6.44 -7.96
N PHE A 138 2.06 -6.86 -9.08
CA PHE A 138 3.00 -6.03 -9.87
C PHE A 138 2.30 -5.35 -11.06
N VAL A 139 1.01 -5.12 -10.93
CA VAL A 139 0.17 -4.36 -11.85
C VAL A 139 -0.12 -3.00 -11.24
N ALA A 140 -0.12 -1.95 -12.06
CA ALA A 140 -0.40 -0.59 -11.61
C ALA A 140 -1.78 -0.51 -10.92
N HIS A 141 -1.87 0.36 -9.90
CA HIS A 141 -3.10 0.65 -9.13
C HIS A 141 -3.67 -0.51 -8.29
N ARG A 142 -3.08 -1.72 -8.35
CA ARG A 142 -3.47 -2.81 -7.46
C ARG A 142 -2.57 -2.85 -6.23
N VAL A 143 -3.18 -3.03 -5.06
CA VAL A 143 -2.47 -3.08 -3.76
C VAL A 143 -2.43 -4.48 -3.17
N VAL A 144 -3.42 -5.31 -3.44
CA VAL A 144 -3.52 -6.67 -2.92
C VAL A 144 -4.15 -7.60 -3.95
N ASP A 145 -3.65 -8.84 -4.03
CA ASP A 145 -4.29 -9.93 -4.75
C ASP A 145 -4.71 -11.02 -3.75
N LEU A 146 -5.99 -11.37 -3.78
CA LEU A 146 -6.63 -12.28 -2.82
C LEU A 146 -6.62 -13.70 -3.34
N SER A 147 -6.66 -14.68 -2.44
CA SER A 147 -7.07 -16.04 -2.79
C SER A 147 -8.53 -16.06 -3.25
N ARG A 148 -8.96 -17.13 -3.94
CA ARG A 148 -10.35 -17.33 -4.34
C ARG A 148 -11.31 -17.27 -3.14
N THR A 149 -10.94 -17.93 -2.04
CA THR A 149 -11.71 -17.84 -0.79
C THR A 149 -11.80 -16.41 -0.26
N GLY A 150 -10.72 -15.62 -0.32
CA GLY A 150 -10.73 -14.20 0.02
C GLY A 150 -11.70 -13.41 -0.85
N ALA A 151 -11.64 -13.61 -2.17
CA ALA A 151 -12.51 -12.97 -3.14
C ALA A 151 -13.99 -13.29 -2.91
N ARG A 152 -14.31 -14.56 -2.66
CA ARG A 152 -15.67 -15.03 -2.38
C ARG A 152 -16.24 -14.38 -1.12
N ARG A 153 -15.48 -14.37 -0.02
CA ARG A 153 -15.90 -13.76 1.26
C ARG A 153 -16.07 -12.23 1.13
N LEU A 154 -15.20 -11.58 0.35
CA LEU A 154 -15.27 -10.15 0.09
C LEU A 154 -16.37 -9.76 -0.93
N GLY A 155 -16.93 -10.77 -1.64
CA GLY A 155 -17.98 -10.59 -2.65
C GLY A 155 -17.49 -10.00 -3.97
N ILE A 156 -16.28 -10.39 -4.40
CA ILE A 156 -15.67 -9.88 -5.65
C ILE A 156 -15.33 -11.00 -6.66
N GLU A 157 -15.64 -12.26 -6.36
CA GLU A 157 -15.31 -13.39 -7.24
C GLU A 157 -15.79 -13.15 -8.68
N ASN A 158 -17.02 -12.63 -8.86
CA ASN A 158 -17.59 -12.36 -10.18
C ASN A 158 -17.14 -11.02 -10.80
N SER A 159 -16.88 -10.00 -9.99
CA SER A 159 -16.46 -8.67 -10.49
C SER A 159 -14.97 -8.58 -10.76
N GLY A 160 -14.17 -9.49 -10.22
CA GLY A 160 -12.72 -9.58 -10.37
C GLY A 160 -11.94 -8.53 -9.57
N ILE A 161 -12.44 -7.30 -9.47
CA ILE A 161 -11.75 -6.16 -8.83
C ILE A 161 -12.71 -5.32 -7.99
N THR A 162 -12.17 -4.65 -6.96
CA THR A 162 -12.89 -3.65 -6.15
C THR A 162 -11.93 -2.72 -5.41
N ARG A 163 -12.45 -1.56 -4.97
CA ARG A 163 -11.73 -0.67 -4.03
C ARG A 163 -11.80 -1.26 -2.62
N VAL A 164 -10.65 -1.29 -1.96
CA VAL A 164 -10.52 -1.83 -0.60
C VAL A 164 -9.72 -0.91 0.30
N ARG A 165 -9.95 -1.08 1.61
CA ARG A 165 -9.04 -0.64 2.66
C ARG A 165 -8.39 -1.88 3.28
N ILE A 166 -7.05 -1.84 3.41
CA ILE A 166 -6.23 -2.84 4.07
C ILE A 166 -5.80 -2.30 5.42
N GLN A 167 -5.88 -3.12 6.46
CA GLN A 167 -5.36 -2.80 7.80
C GLN A 167 -4.59 -4.00 8.32
N ALA A 168 -3.34 -3.80 8.72
CA ALA A 168 -2.60 -4.84 9.42
C ALA A 168 -3.21 -5.07 10.82
N LEU A 169 -3.20 -6.33 11.21
CA LEU A 169 -3.66 -6.76 12.54
C LEU A 169 -2.45 -7.09 13.41
N PRO A 170 -2.55 -6.87 14.72
CA PRO A 170 -1.51 -7.27 15.67
C PRO A 170 -1.34 -8.79 15.70
#